data_ba6ede6d86f79a6de31a257e0eff9588
#
_entry.id   ba6ede6d86f79a6de31a257e0eff9588
#
_cell.length_a   1.000
_cell.length_b   1.000
_cell.length_c   1.000
_cell.angle_alpha   90.00
_cell.angle_beta   90.00
_cell.angle_gamma   90.00
#
_symmetry.space_group_name_H-M   'P 1'
#
loop_
_entity.id
_entity.type
_entity.pdbx_description
1 polymer ?
#
loop_
_entity_poly.entity_id
_entity_poly.type
_entity_poly.pdbx_seq_one_letter_code
_entity_poly.pdbx_strand_id
1 'polypeptide(L)'
;MNVSFISLGCDKNRVNTEQMMALCLQAGITVQEDCPGSDVVVINTCGFIDSAKSEAIDTILSAAQLKDAGEIQKILVTGCLSQRYQADILDELPEIDGIMGTGCFGDIVPALEQVMNGQECRHFADINGPVEELPRVLSTPRQYAYLRIAEGCSNRCAYCVIPSLRGNYRSRR
;
A
#
# COMPACT_ATOMS: atom_id res chain seq x y z
N MET A 1 -0.57 3.59 18.79
CA MET A 1 -0.59 4.09 17.42
C MET A 1 -1.85 3.62 16.74
N ASN A 2 -2.59 4.56 16.13
CA ASN A 2 -3.82 4.31 15.39
C ASN A 2 -3.53 4.49 13.90
N VAL A 3 -3.90 3.51 13.09
CA VAL A 3 -3.62 3.51 11.65
C VAL A 3 -4.92 3.28 10.88
N SER A 4 -5.17 4.08 9.85
CA SER A 4 -6.25 3.84 8.89
C SER A 4 -5.69 3.43 7.53
N PHE A 5 -6.49 2.67 6.79
CA PHE A 5 -6.11 2.16 5.48
C PHE A 5 -7.10 2.59 4.40
N ILE A 6 -6.58 3.19 3.34
CA ILE A 6 -7.33 3.43 2.10
C ILE A 6 -6.82 2.46 1.05
N SER A 7 -7.68 1.58 0.54
CA SER A 7 -7.33 0.58 -0.47
C SER A 7 -7.94 0.96 -1.81
N LEU A 8 -7.10 1.40 -2.74
CA LEU A 8 -7.50 1.76 -4.10
C LEU A 8 -7.18 0.65 -5.10
N GLY A 9 -7.86 0.68 -6.24
CA GLY A 9 -7.57 -0.17 -7.39
C GLY A 9 -8.20 -1.56 -7.30
N CYS A 10 -7.40 -2.61 -7.49
CA CYS A 10 -7.89 -3.96 -7.74
C CYS A 10 -7.97 -4.84 -6.48
N ASP A 11 -8.59 -6.03 -6.63
CA ASP A 11 -8.71 -7.02 -5.57
C ASP A 11 -7.37 -7.51 -5.01
N LYS A 12 -6.29 -7.48 -5.80
CA LYS A 12 -4.94 -7.76 -5.30
C LYS A 12 -4.49 -6.73 -4.27
N ASN A 13 -4.74 -5.44 -4.51
CA ASN A 13 -4.45 -4.40 -3.54
C ASN A 13 -5.26 -4.58 -2.27
N ARG A 14 -6.54 -4.94 -2.38
CA ARG A 14 -7.38 -5.25 -1.22
C ARG A 14 -6.78 -6.36 -0.38
N VAL A 15 -6.39 -7.49 -0.99
CA VAL A 15 -5.72 -8.59 -0.28
C VAL A 15 -4.44 -8.12 0.41
N ASN A 16 -3.62 -7.28 -0.27
CA ASN A 16 -2.42 -6.74 0.36
C ASN A 16 -2.74 -5.81 1.55
N THR A 17 -3.76 -4.96 1.43
CA THR A 17 -4.23 -4.11 2.53
C THR A 17 -4.68 -4.96 3.72
N GLU A 18 -5.48 -6.01 3.50
CA GLU A 18 -5.95 -6.92 4.55
C GLU A 18 -4.80 -7.69 5.24
N GLN A 19 -3.72 -7.97 4.50
CA GLN A 19 -2.50 -8.54 5.08
C GLN A 19 -1.75 -7.53 5.95
N MET A 20 -1.59 -6.29 5.49
CA MET A 20 -0.97 -5.22 6.28
C MET A 20 -1.77 -4.91 7.55
N MET A 21 -3.10 -4.85 7.46
CA MET A 21 -3.99 -4.68 8.61
C MET A 21 -3.78 -5.79 9.66
N ALA A 22 -3.68 -7.06 9.21
CA ALA A 22 -3.45 -8.19 10.11
C ALA A 22 -2.10 -8.10 10.83
N LEU A 23 -1.03 -7.69 10.13
CA LEU A 23 0.28 -7.48 10.73
C LEU A 23 0.27 -6.34 11.76
N CYS A 24 -0.41 -5.24 11.47
CA CYS A 24 -0.59 -4.14 12.40
C CYS A 24 -1.30 -4.61 13.68
N LEU A 25 -2.41 -5.35 13.56
CA LEU A 25 -3.16 -5.88 14.71
C LEU A 25 -2.31 -6.84 15.54
N GLN A 26 -1.50 -7.70 14.92
CA GLN A 26 -0.59 -8.60 15.62
C GLN A 26 0.51 -7.86 16.38
N ALA A 27 0.94 -6.70 15.87
CA ALA A 27 1.90 -5.82 16.53
C ALA A 27 1.28 -4.91 17.61
N GLY A 28 -0.02 -5.06 17.89
CA GLY A 28 -0.73 -4.23 18.89
C GLY A 28 -1.06 -2.81 18.39
N ILE A 29 -1.00 -2.58 17.08
CA ILE A 29 -1.40 -1.32 16.45
C ILE A 29 -2.91 -1.35 16.22
N THR A 30 -3.60 -0.28 16.59
CA THR A 30 -5.04 -0.15 16.36
C THR A 30 -5.31 0.20 14.90
N VAL A 31 -6.13 -0.60 14.23
CA VAL A 31 -6.62 -0.30 12.89
C VAL A 31 -8.03 0.28 13.00
N GLN A 32 -8.23 1.46 12.44
CA GLN A 32 -9.52 2.15 12.45
C GLN A 32 -10.05 2.36 11.03
N GLU A 33 -11.37 2.56 10.89
CA GLU A 33 -12.01 2.71 9.59
C GLU A 33 -11.86 4.13 9.04
N ASP A 34 -12.02 5.13 9.90
CA ASP A 34 -11.98 6.54 9.51
C ASP A 34 -10.56 7.09 9.56
N CYS A 35 -10.22 8.00 8.62
CA CYS A 35 -8.91 8.66 8.61
C CYS A 35 -8.73 9.69 9.73
N PRO A 36 -9.71 10.56 10.06
CA PRO A 36 -9.56 11.51 11.14
C PRO A 36 -9.25 10.84 12.50
N GLY A 37 -8.23 11.35 13.19
CA GLY A 37 -7.74 10.77 14.45
C GLY A 37 -6.71 9.66 14.31
N SER A 38 -6.31 9.33 13.07
CA SER A 38 -5.20 8.39 12.81
C SER A 38 -3.85 9.06 13.03
N ASP A 39 -2.92 8.32 13.61
CA ASP A 39 -1.51 8.73 13.62
C ASP A 39 -0.92 8.61 12.20
N VAL A 40 -1.24 7.53 11.49
CA VAL A 40 -0.80 7.31 10.10
C VAL A 40 -1.97 6.89 9.23
N VAL A 41 -2.09 7.50 8.05
CA VAL A 41 -2.96 7.01 6.96
C VAL A 41 -2.11 6.25 5.95
N VAL A 42 -2.40 4.98 5.74
CA VAL A 42 -1.75 4.12 4.74
C VAL A 42 -2.62 4.06 3.49
N ILE A 43 -2.09 4.55 2.36
CA ILE A 43 -2.80 4.58 1.08
C ILE A 43 -2.19 3.53 0.15
N ASN A 44 -2.90 2.43 -0.07
CA ASN A 44 -2.50 1.39 -1.02
C ASN A 44 -3.03 1.72 -2.41
N THR A 45 -2.14 2.15 -3.28
CA THR A 45 -2.43 2.83 -4.54
C THR A 45 -2.40 1.92 -5.76
N CYS A 46 -3.13 2.30 -6.79
CA CYS A 46 -3.05 1.72 -8.13
C CYS A 46 -2.26 2.63 -9.07
N GLY A 47 -1.43 2.05 -9.92
CA GLY A 47 -0.61 2.76 -10.91
C GLY A 47 -0.75 2.18 -12.32
N PHE A 48 -1.83 1.40 -12.59
CA PHE A 48 -1.98 0.64 -13.83
C PHE A 48 -2.51 1.49 -14.98
N ILE A 49 -3.62 2.21 -14.79
CA ILE A 49 -4.25 3.08 -15.78
C ILE A 49 -4.27 4.53 -15.30
N ASP A 50 -4.42 5.48 -16.23
CA ASP A 50 -4.32 6.90 -15.88
C ASP A 50 -5.43 7.35 -14.91
N SER A 51 -6.66 6.89 -15.09
CA SER A 51 -7.75 7.20 -14.14
C SER A 51 -7.47 6.72 -12.71
N ALA A 52 -6.85 5.54 -12.56
CA ALA A 52 -6.48 5.03 -11.25
C ALA A 52 -5.27 5.78 -10.64
N LYS A 53 -4.38 6.33 -11.48
CA LYS A 53 -3.32 7.23 -11.02
C LYS A 53 -3.90 8.56 -10.52
N SER A 54 -4.83 9.15 -11.26
CA SER A 54 -5.52 10.38 -10.84
C SER A 54 -6.24 10.16 -9.52
N GLU A 55 -7.03 9.08 -9.38
CA GLU A 55 -7.69 8.71 -8.13
C GLU A 55 -6.70 8.60 -6.96
N ALA A 56 -5.55 7.97 -7.19
CA ALA A 56 -4.53 7.81 -6.15
C ALA A 56 -3.93 9.16 -5.73
N ILE A 57 -3.62 10.03 -6.69
CA ILE A 57 -3.10 11.39 -6.42
C ILE A 57 -4.14 12.22 -5.67
N ASP A 58 -5.39 12.25 -6.13
CA ASP A 58 -6.48 12.98 -5.49
C ASP A 58 -6.71 12.50 -4.04
N THR A 59 -6.58 11.18 -3.80
CA THR A 59 -6.68 10.60 -2.46
C THR A 59 -5.51 11.03 -1.57
N ILE A 60 -4.28 11.05 -2.09
CA ILE A 60 -3.11 11.53 -1.36
C ILE A 60 -3.26 13.02 -0.99
N LEU A 61 -3.69 13.86 -1.95
CA LEU A 61 -3.92 15.28 -1.70
C LEU A 61 -5.07 15.52 -0.70
N SER A 62 -6.11 14.69 -0.73
CA SER A 62 -7.18 14.74 0.29
C SER A 62 -6.67 14.37 1.67
N ALA A 63 -5.79 13.36 1.78
CA ALA A 63 -5.14 13.02 3.05
C ALA A 63 -4.19 14.13 3.50
N ALA A 64 -3.49 14.82 2.58
CA ALA A 64 -2.66 15.97 2.89
C ALA A 64 -3.47 17.12 3.53
N GLN A 65 -4.69 17.38 3.04
CA GLN A 65 -5.59 18.35 3.66
C GLN A 65 -5.96 17.99 5.10
N LEU A 66 -6.20 16.70 5.39
CA LEU A 66 -6.43 16.23 6.77
C LEU A 66 -5.17 16.40 7.64
N LYS A 67 -4.00 16.20 7.07
CA LYS A 67 -2.71 16.41 7.76
C LYS A 67 -2.51 17.88 8.08
N ASP A 68 -2.77 18.79 7.15
CA ASP A 68 -2.70 20.24 7.36
C ASP A 68 -3.71 20.73 8.40
N ALA A 69 -4.89 20.12 8.46
CA ALA A 69 -5.91 20.38 9.47
C ALA A 69 -5.56 19.80 10.85
N GLY A 70 -4.50 19.00 10.96
CA GLY A 70 -4.08 18.33 12.19
C GLY A 70 -4.96 17.14 12.59
N GLU A 71 -5.77 16.64 11.66
CA GLU A 71 -6.64 15.48 11.88
C GLU A 71 -5.91 14.15 11.75
N ILE A 72 -4.80 14.12 11.00
CA ILE A 72 -3.86 13.01 10.89
C ILE A 72 -2.43 13.53 11.02
N GLN A 73 -1.47 12.67 11.37
CA GLN A 73 -0.09 13.11 11.56
C GLN A 73 0.80 12.77 10.36
N LYS A 74 0.62 11.58 9.76
CA LYS A 74 1.52 11.03 8.75
C LYS A 74 0.78 10.34 7.61
N ILE A 75 1.42 10.33 6.42
CA ILE A 75 0.92 9.66 5.21
C ILE A 75 1.99 8.67 4.72
N LEU A 76 1.63 7.38 4.65
CA LEU A 76 2.44 6.31 4.07
C LEU A 76 1.77 5.80 2.79
N VAL A 77 2.45 5.93 1.66
CA VAL A 77 1.93 5.46 0.37
C VAL A 77 2.56 4.13 -0.03
N THR A 78 1.75 3.18 -0.46
CA THR A 78 2.22 1.87 -0.93
C THR A 78 1.49 1.45 -2.20
N GLY A 79 1.89 0.32 -2.78
CA GLY A 79 1.21 -0.28 -3.92
C GLY A 79 1.84 0.02 -5.27
N CYS A 80 1.02 -0.04 -6.32
CA CYS A 80 1.53 -0.01 -7.69
C CYS A 80 2.01 1.38 -8.13
N LEU A 81 1.45 2.47 -7.60
CA LEU A 81 1.88 3.81 -7.93
C LEU A 81 3.30 4.05 -7.37
N SER A 82 3.50 3.81 -6.08
CA SER A 82 4.81 3.95 -5.44
C SER A 82 5.86 3.02 -6.06
N GLN A 83 5.49 1.78 -6.42
CA GLN A 83 6.40 0.86 -7.11
C GLN A 83 6.81 1.38 -8.49
N ARG A 84 5.92 2.07 -9.19
CA ARG A 84 6.17 2.57 -10.55
C ARG A 84 7.06 3.79 -10.57
N TYR A 85 6.83 4.72 -9.66
CA TYR A 85 7.44 6.06 -9.67
C TYR A 85 8.50 6.25 -8.58
N GLN A 86 8.56 5.37 -7.59
CA GLN A 86 9.58 5.33 -6.54
C GLN A 86 9.92 6.74 -5.98
N ALA A 87 11.17 7.17 -6.16
CA ALA A 87 11.63 8.45 -5.63
C ALA A 87 10.89 9.65 -6.25
N ASP A 88 10.52 9.59 -7.52
CA ASP A 88 9.87 10.70 -8.23
C ASP A 88 8.56 11.11 -7.54
N ILE A 89 7.85 10.16 -6.92
CA ILE A 89 6.58 10.44 -6.22
C ILE A 89 6.79 11.33 -4.98
N LEU A 90 7.93 11.22 -4.29
CA LEU A 90 8.23 12.07 -3.13
C LEU A 90 8.63 13.49 -3.54
N ASP A 91 9.26 13.64 -4.71
CA ASP A 91 9.63 14.94 -5.25
C ASP A 91 8.40 15.73 -5.73
N GLU A 92 7.41 15.03 -6.30
CA GLU A 92 6.15 15.62 -6.80
C GLU A 92 5.07 15.78 -5.71
N LEU A 93 5.10 14.96 -4.66
CA LEU A 93 4.13 14.94 -3.56
C LEU A 93 4.87 14.99 -2.20
N PRO A 94 5.39 16.15 -1.82
CA PRO A 94 6.19 16.32 -0.58
C PRO A 94 5.38 16.12 0.72
N GLU A 95 4.06 16.03 0.63
CA GLU A 95 3.18 15.74 1.77
C GLU A 95 3.31 14.30 2.28
N ILE A 96 3.84 13.39 1.44
CA ILE A 96 4.06 11.98 1.77
C ILE A 96 5.25 11.85 2.72
N ASP A 97 5.06 11.14 3.84
CA ASP A 97 6.11 10.89 4.84
C ASP A 97 6.90 9.61 4.58
N GLY A 98 6.35 8.68 3.79
CA GLY A 98 7.04 7.44 3.44
C GLY A 98 6.41 6.69 2.29
N ILE A 99 7.20 5.86 1.63
CA ILE A 99 6.76 5.04 0.50
C ILE A 99 7.21 3.58 0.63
N MET A 100 6.33 2.68 0.17
CA MET A 100 6.61 1.24 0.09
C MET A 100 6.24 0.70 -1.29
N GLY A 101 7.04 -0.22 -1.82
CA GLY A 101 6.76 -0.93 -3.05
C GLY A 101 5.83 -2.13 -2.87
N THR A 102 5.56 -2.83 -3.99
CA THR A 102 4.66 -4.00 -4.00
C THR A 102 5.30 -5.29 -3.49
N GLY A 103 6.61 -5.31 -3.27
CA GLY A 103 7.36 -6.48 -2.81
C GLY A 103 7.61 -6.54 -1.31
N CYS A 104 7.12 -5.58 -0.52
CA CYS A 104 7.47 -5.42 0.89
C CYS A 104 6.28 -5.13 1.81
N PHE A 105 5.09 -5.64 1.51
CA PHE A 105 3.92 -5.46 2.38
C PHE A 105 4.12 -6.05 3.78
N GLY A 106 4.99 -7.07 3.91
CA GLY A 106 5.39 -7.65 5.19
C GLY A 106 6.11 -6.68 6.12
N ASP A 107 6.73 -5.62 5.56
CA ASP A 107 7.50 -4.62 6.31
C ASP A 107 6.64 -3.43 6.79
N ILE A 108 5.31 -3.56 6.78
CA ILE A 108 4.41 -2.45 7.15
C ILE A 108 4.68 -1.92 8.56
N VAL A 109 4.93 -2.78 9.54
CA VAL A 109 5.14 -2.36 10.93
C VAL A 109 6.42 -1.54 11.08
N PRO A 110 7.62 -2.00 10.64
CA PRO A 110 8.83 -1.19 10.67
C PRO A 110 8.71 0.10 9.84
N ALA A 111 7.98 0.10 8.72
CA ALA A 111 7.73 1.30 7.92
C ALA A 111 6.92 2.34 8.69
N LEU A 112 5.86 1.93 9.39
CA LEU A 112 5.06 2.80 10.24
C LEU A 112 5.89 3.41 11.38
N GLU A 113 6.75 2.61 12.02
CA GLU A 113 7.65 3.09 13.08
C GLU A 113 8.64 4.14 12.56
N GLN A 114 9.23 3.92 11.37
CA GLN A 114 10.14 4.91 10.75
C GLN A 114 9.42 6.23 10.44
N VAL A 115 8.24 6.15 9.82
CA VAL A 115 7.42 7.33 9.49
C VAL A 115 7.05 8.12 10.74
N MET A 116 6.63 7.44 11.81
CA MET A 116 6.28 8.10 13.09
C MET A 116 7.49 8.76 13.75
N ASN A 117 8.67 8.18 13.61
CA ASN A 117 9.92 8.74 14.13
C ASN A 117 10.50 9.86 13.25
N GLY A 118 9.84 10.22 12.15
CA GLY A 118 10.34 11.23 11.21
C GLY A 118 11.58 10.78 10.43
N GLN A 119 11.80 9.48 10.34
CA GLN A 119 12.90 8.89 9.57
C GLN A 119 12.48 8.70 8.11
N GLU A 120 13.45 8.74 7.21
CA GLU A 120 13.20 8.43 5.81
C GLU A 120 12.70 6.97 5.67
N CYS A 121 11.53 6.80 5.05
CA CYS A 121 10.91 5.51 4.83
C CYS A 121 10.76 5.28 3.32
N ARG A 122 11.66 4.48 2.75
CA ARG A 122 11.64 4.03 1.35
C ARG A 122 11.89 2.53 1.30
N HIS A 123 10.82 1.73 1.40
CA HIS A 123 10.90 0.28 1.39
C HIS A 123 10.57 -0.28 0.00
N PHE A 124 11.57 -0.80 -0.68
CA PHE A 124 11.42 -1.50 -1.97
C PHE A 124 12.21 -2.81 -1.93
N ALA A 125 11.50 -3.91 -2.01
CA ALA A 125 12.08 -5.25 -2.08
C ALA A 125 12.04 -5.81 -3.51
N ASP A 126 12.69 -6.96 -3.73
CA ASP A 126 12.63 -7.66 -5.01
C ASP A 126 11.20 -8.14 -5.30
N ILE A 127 10.59 -7.53 -6.31
CA ILE A 127 9.24 -7.90 -6.77
C ILE A 127 9.16 -9.33 -7.33
N ASN A 128 10.29 -10.00 -7.56
CA ASN A 128 10.37 -11.40 -7.99
C ASN A 128 10.61 -12.38 -6.84
N GLY A 129 10.72 -11.88 -5.61
CA GLY A 129 10.82 -12.70 -4.41
C GLY A 129 9.65 -13.69 -4.25
N PRO A 130 9.73 -14.64 -3.34
CA PRO A 130 8.68 -15.61 -3.09
C PRO A 130 7.37 -14.90 -2.69
N VAL A 131 6.22 -15.51 -3.02
CA VAL A 131 4.93 -15.01 -2.55
C VAL A 131 4.82 -15.33 -1.06
N GLU A 132 4.84 -14.28 -0.24
CA GLU A 132 4.72 -14.42 1.22
C GLU A 132 3.32 -14.85 1.64
N GLU A 133 3.28 -15.83 2.56
CA GLU A 133 2.06 -16.27 3.24
C GLU A 133 1.85 -15.46 4.51
N LEU A 134 1.29 -14.26 4.35
CA LEU A 134 1.01 -13.34 5.46
C LEU A 134 -0.37 -13.62 6.08
N PRO A 135 -0.56 -13.35 7.39
CA PRO A 135 -1.87 -13.35 8.02
C PRO A 135 -2.81 -12.36 7.33
N ARG A 136 -4.10 -12.52 7.50
CA ARG A 136 -5.08 -11.69 6.81
C ARG A 136 -6.33 -11.45 7.65
N VAL A 137 -6.81 -10.22 7.67
CA VAL A 137 -8.13 -9.82 8.19
C VAL A 137 -9.02 -9.47 7.00
N LEU A 138 -10.20 -10.08 6.93
CA LEU A 138 -11.11 -9.80 5.81
C LEU A 138 -11.83 -8.47 6.00
N SER A 139 -11.75 -7.61 5.01
CA SER A 139 -12.48 -6.34 4.88
C SER A 139 -13.72 -6.46 3.99
N THR A 140 -13.93 -7.63 3.39
CA THR A 140 -15.11 -7.92 2.59
C THR A 140 -16.29 -8.36 3.48
N PRO A 141 -17.54 -8.17 3.01
CA PRO A 141 -18.70 -8.80 3.64
C PRO A 141 -18.54 -10.31 3.76
N ARG A 142 -19.20 -10.91 4.74
CA ARG A 142 -19.05 -12.37 5.06
C ARG A 142 -19.39 -13.33 3.93
N GLN A 143 -20.05 -12.85 2.86
CA GLN A 143 -20.53 -13.68 1.75
C GLN A 143 -19.45 -14.09 0.77
N TYR A 144 -18.31 -13.36 0.72
CA TYR A 144 -17.22 -13.66 -0.20
C TYR A 144 -15.87 -13.15 0.32
N ALA A 145 -14.80 -13.71 -0.20
CA ALA A 145 -13.44 -13.22 0.00
C ALA A 145 -12.62 -13.46 -1.27
N TYR A 146 -11.66 -12.58 -1.54
CA TYR A 146 -10.73 -12.76 -2.64
C TYR A 146 -9.63 -13.74 -2.24
N LEU A 147 -9.31 -14.68 -3.10
CA LEU A 147 -8.17 -15.58 -2.94
C LEU A 147 -7.07 -15.24 -3.94
N ARG A 148 -5.93 -14.80 -3.46
CA ARG A 148 -4.75 -14.59 -4.29
C ARG A 148 -4.04 -15.93 -4.49
N ILE A 149 -4.11 -16.49 -5.69
CA ILE A 149 -3.50 -17.78 -6.06
C ILE A 149 -2.10 -17.62 -6.68
N ALA A 150 -1.78 -16.43 -7.17
CA ALA A 150 -0.50 -16.12 -7.80
C ALA A 150 -0.20 -14.62 -7.77
N GLU A 151 1.05 -14.26 -7.99
CA GLU A 151 1.52 -12.89 -8.14
C GLU A 151 2.32 -12.72 -9.44
N GLY A 152 2.31 -11.50 -10.01
CA GLY A 152 3.04 -11.17 -11.23
C GLY A 152 2.46 -11.75 -12.51
N CYS A 153 3.18 -11.56 -13.62
CA CYS A 153 2.84 -12.08 -14.93
C CYS A 153 4.07 -12.18 -15.83
N SER A 154 4.25 -13.29 -16.54
CA SER A 154 5.39 -13.53 -17.44
C SER A 154 5.07 -13.36 -18.92
N ASN A 155 3.85 -12.95 -19.30
CA ASN A 155 3.45 -12.82 -20.72
C ASN A 155 4.12 -11.64 -21.44
N ARG A 156 4.53 -10.59 -20.72
CA ARG A 156 5.23 -9.41 -21.24
C ARG A 156 4.56 -8.78 -22.48
N CYS A 157 3.23 -8.66 -22.45
CA CYS A 157 2.48 -7.98 -23.51
C CYS A 157 2.98 -6.53 -23.65
N ALA A 158 3.10 -6.03 -24.88
CA ALA A 158 3.71 -4.74 -25.18
C ALA A 158 3.05 -3.51 -24.49
N TYR A 159 1.76 -3.63 -24.20
CA TYR A 159 0.97 -2.57 -23.52
C TYR A 159 0.86 -2.75 -22.01
N CYS A 160 1.43 -3.82 -21.42
CA CYS A 160 1.15 -4.21 -20.03
C CYS A 160 2.30 -3.90 -19.09
N VAL A 161 2.02 -3.12 -18.06
CA VAL A 161 2.98 -2.72 -17.02
C VAL A 161 3.08 -3.73 -15.86
N ILE A 162 2.22 -4.78 -15.81
CA ILE A 162 2.17 -5.72 -14.67
C ILE A 162 3.53 -6.36 -14.33
N PRO A 163 4.34 -6.83 -15.32
CA PRO A 163 5.64 -7.44 -15.00
C PRO A 163 6.60 -6.49 -14.26
N SER A 164 6.56 -5.19 -14.56
CA SER A 164 7.41 -4.19 -13.88
C SER A 164 6.87 -3.77 -12.50
N LEU A 165 5.56 -3.94 -12.25
CA LEU A 165 4.93 -3.58 -10.98
C LEU A 165 4.84 -4.74 -9.99
N ARG A 166 4.65 -5.96 -10.50
CA ARG A 166 4.36 -7.16 -9.70
C ARG A 166 5.32 -8.33 -9.98
N GLY A 167 6.32 -8.10 -10.83
CA GLY A 167 7.31 -9.10 -11.20
C GLY A 167 6.80 -10.21 -12.12
N ASN A 168 7.62 -11.25 -12.30
CA ASN A 168 7.27 -12.43 -13.05
C ASN A 168 6.17 -13.24 -12.36
N TYR A 169 5.49 -14.10 -13.11
CA TYR A 169 4.47 -14.98 -12.55
C TYR A 169 5.07 -15.93 -11.48
N ARG A 170 4.47 -15.93 -10.31
CA ARG A 170 4.79 -16.84 -9.20
C ARG A 170 3.49 -17.37 -8.61
N SER A 171 3.37 -18.69 -8.57
CA SER A 171 2.22 -19.36 -7.95
C SER A 171 2.36 -19.36 -6.43
N ARG A 172 1.24 -19.26 -5.74
CA ARG A 172 1.14 -19.60 -4.32
C ARG A 172 1.39 -21.10 -4.16
N ARG A 173 2.06 -21.51 -3.09
CA ARG A 173 2.31 -22.92 -2.77
C ARG A 173 1.08 -23.57 -2.14
#